data_887458d402463b556f0ee706b7efdba6
#
_entry.id   887458d402463b556f0ee706b7efdba6
#
_cell.length_a   1.000
_cell.length_b   1.000
_cell.length_c   1.000
_cell.angle_alpha   90.00
_cell.angle_beta   90.00
_cell.angle_gamma   90.00
#
_symmetry.space_group_name_H-M   'P 1'
#
loop_
_entity.id
_entity.type
_entity.pdbx_description
1 polymer ?
#
loop_
_entity_poly.entity_id
_entity_poly.type
_entity_poly.pdbx_seq_one_letter_code
_entity_poly.pdbx_strand_id
1 'polypeptide(L)'
;MTGSVLTKDRGVALADGNCRLAKLPEVEAEAGITMRTMEGVVLKLPSFSQLISPNHLSNRTSLNFRFGFPKSSSSSSSSSSSSSSSTASLSVPAAAPVSLGHSTRPDFEILHQKVNNGSKLVYLDNAATSQKPSAVIDAVNNYYRSYNSNVHRGIHFLSARATDEYEMARKKVASFINASESSEIVFTRNATEAINLVAYSWGISNLKPKDEIVLTIAEHHSAIVPWQLLSERTGAVLKFVSLTEDEVPDVKMLQELLSKKTKLVVVHHVSNMLASVLPIKDIAQWAHDVGARILVDACQSVPHMVVDVQNLGVDFLVASSHKMCGPTGVGFLYGKSELLASMPPFLGGGEMISEVFLDHSTYADPPSRFEAGTPAIGEAIGLGAAIDYLSEIGMQKIHDYEVELGNYLYENLRTVPGVRIYGPAPSLTVDRAALCSFNVEGLHPTDIATFLDQQHGVAIRSGHHCAQPLHRFLGINASARASLYFYNTKQDVDDFVRALVDTIAFFSSFN
;
A
#
# COMPACT_ATOMS: atom_id res chain seq x y z
N MET A 1 -37.88 13.79 56.26
CA MET A 1 -38.94 14.65 55.76
C MET A 1 -38.95 14.41 54.25
N THR A 2 -39.74 13.51 53.79
CA THR A 2 -41.08 13.64 53.16
C THR A 2 -40.97 14.34 51.82
N GLY A 3 -41.37 13.80 50.67
CA GLY A 3 -42.26 12.72 50.31
C GLY A 3 -42.27 12.67 48.79
N SER A 4 -42.27 11.54 48.14
CA SER A 4 -43.39 10.79 47.63
C SER A 4 -44.18 11.50 46.51
N VAL A 5 -44.15 10.83 45.33
CA VAL A 5 -45.22 10.02 44.68
C VAL A 5 -45.99 10.80 43.60
N LEU A 6 -46.07 10.37 42.38
CA LEU A 6 -47.08 9.51 41.78
C LEU A 6 -47.00 9.44 40.23
N THR A 7 -47.12 8.24 39.75
CA THR A 7 -47.48 7.73 38.42
C THR A 7 -48.79 8.23 37.86
N LYS A 8 -48.96 8.24 36.52
CA LYS A 8 -50.16 7.69 35.84
C LYS A 8 -49.97 7.44 34.36
N ASP A 9 -50.25 6.21 33.98
CA ASP A 9 -50.63 5.70 32.66
C ASP A 9 -51.85 6.37 32.06
N ARG A 10 -51.91 6.30 30.73
CA ARG A 10 -53.06 6.02 29.83
C ARG A 10 -52.57 6.33 28.41
N GLY A 11 -52.53 5.45 27.38
CA GLY A 11 -53.55 4.49 26.98
C GLY A 11 -54.13 4.93 25.64
N VAL A 12 -53.63 4.34 24.54
CA VAL A 12 -54.35 3.95 23.27
C VAL A 12 -55.35 4.91 22.65
N ALA A 13 -55.13 5.29 21.38
CA ALA A 13 -56.11 5.11 20.28
C ALA A 13 -55.50 5.40 18.90
N LEU A 14 -55.68 4.46 18.00
CA LEU A 14 -55.54 4.56 16.54
C LEU A 14 -56.69 5.38 15.95
N ALA A 15 -56.43 6.28 14.98
CA ALA A 15 -57.40 6.62 13.94
C ALA A 15 -56.75 7.27 12.73
N ASP A 16 -57.17 6.84 11.59
CA ASP A 16 -56.90 7.08 10.19
C ASP A 16 -56.75 8.55 9.69
N GLY A 17 -55.90 8.69 8.68
CA GLY A 17 -56.30 9.34 7.42
C GLY A 17 -55.97 10.80 7.19
N ASN A 18 -55.24 11.01 6.10
CA ASN A 18 -55.08 12.21 5.28
C ASN A 18 -53.87 13.10 5.45
N CYS A 19 -52.97 12.81 4.51
CA CYS A 19 -51.86 13.67 4.10
C CYS A 19 -52.38 15.01 3.51
N ARG A 20 -52.06 16.14 4.14
CA ARG A 20 -52.10 17.46 3.51
C ARG A 20 -50.70 18.10 3.64
N LEU A 21 -50.11 18.38 2.47
CA LEU A 21 -48.91 19.18 2.32
C LEU A 21 -49.08 20.55 2.97
N ALA A 22 -48.28 20.84 4.00
CA ALA A 22 -48.12 22.18 4.55
C ALA A 22 -46.89 22.85 3.88
N LYS A 23 -47.16 24.02 3.28
CA LYS A 23 -46.15 24.95 2.75
C LYS A 23 -45.34 25.52 3.91
N LEU A 24 -44.02 25.49 3.76
CA LEU A 24 -43.10 26.25 4.61
C LEU A 24 -43.00 27.70 4.13
N PRO A 25 -42.82 28.67 5.01
CA PRO A 25 -42.73 30.09 4.65
C PRO A 25 -41.33 30.43 4.11
N GLU A 26 -41.33 31.32 3.10
CA GLU A 26 -40.16 31.98 2.58
C GLU A 26 -39.53 32.90 3.65
N VAL A 27 -38.22 32.78 3.87
CA VAL A 27 -37.43 33.71 4.64
C VAL A 27 -36.55 34.49 3.65
N GLU A 28 -36.86 35.72 3.45
CA GLU A 28 -36.00 36.70 2.78
C GLU A 28 -34.76 36.95 3.67
N ALA A 29 -33.57 36.83 3.10
CA ALA A 29 -32.34 37.33 3.69
C ALA A 29 -31.61 38.18 2.66
N GLU A 30 -31.71 39.49 2.84
CA GLU A 30 -30.81 40.48 2.25
C GLU A 30 -29.39 40.30 2.81
N ALA A 31 -28.40 40.07 1.93
CA ALA A 31 -27.01 40.42 2.22
C ALA A 31 -26.31 40.73 0.89
N GLY A 32 -26.09 42.02 0.66
CA GLY A 32 -25.37 42.54 -0.46
C GLY A 32 -23.87 42.14 -0.41
N ILE A 33 -23.40 41.52 -1.46
CA ILE A 33 -21.95 41.40 -1.77
C ILE A 33 -21.75 42.02 -3.15
N THR A 34 -21.07 43.16 -3.17
CA THR A 34 -20.66 43.89 -4.37
C THR A 34 -19.49 43.13 -5.03
N MET A 35 -19.72 42.44 -6.13
CA MET A 35 -18.63 42.00 -7.02
C MET A 35 -18.39 43.08 -8.09
N ARG A 36 -17.15 43.60 -8.12
CA ARG A 36 -16.65 44.42 -9.22
C ARG A 36 -16.43 43.54 -10.44
N THR A 37 -17.13 43.81 -11.50
CA THR A 37 -16.87 43.25 -12.86
C THR A 37 -15.73 44.06 -13.49
N MET A 38 -14.69 43.37 -13.95
CA MET A 38 -13.74 43.86 -14.93
C MET A 38 -14.26 43.56 -16.34
N GLU A 39 -14.33 44.62 -17.16
CA GLU A 39 -14.84 44.61 -18.51
C GLU A 39 -13.90 43.89 -19.50
N GLY A 40 -14.51 43.14 -20.38
CA GLY A 40 -14.34 43.28 -21.82
C GLY A 40 -13.24 42.48 -22.51
N VAL A 41 -13.53 41.27 -23.00
CA VAL A 41 -13.18 40.85 -24.38
C VAL A 41 -14.22 39.83 -24.86
N VAL A 42 -15.03 40.20 -25.84
CA VAL A 42 -15.96 39.32 -26.56
C VAL A 42 -15.19 38.71 -27.75
N LEU A 43 -14.85 37.42 -27.64
CA LEU A 43 -14.44 36.64 -28.81
C LEU A 43 -15.65 35.88 -29.35
N LYS A 44 -16.14 36.33 -30.52
CA LYS A 44 -17.12 35.59 -31.33
C LYS A 44 -16.43 34.35 -31.93
N LEU A 45 -16.94 33.17 -31.59
CA LEU A 45 -16.67 31.95 -32.36
C LEU A 45 -17.66 31.82 -33.51
N PRO A 46 -17.22 31.44 -34.74
CA PRO A 46 -18.13 31.18 -35.83
C PRO A 46 -18.78 29.81 -35.73
N SER A 47 -20.03 29.77 -36.18
CA SER A 47 -20.88 28.59 -36.26
C SER A 47 -20.34 27.55 -37.24
N PHE A 48 -20.30 26.30 -36.78
CA PHE A 48 -20.03 25.11 -37.60
C PHE A 48 -21.27 24.75 -38.43
N SER A 49 -21.24 25.11 -39.70
CA SER A 49 -22.02 24.42 -40.77
C SER A 49 -21.37 24.72 -42.13
N GLN A 50 -21.19 23.63 -42.86
CA GLN A 50 -20.68 23.53 -44.24
C GLN A 50 -19.18 23.20 -44.34
N LEU A 51 -18.93 21.92 -44.67
CA LEU A 51 -18.19 21.48 -45.88
C LEU A 51 -18.03 19.95 -45.82
N ILE A 52 -19.02 19.28 -46.43
CA ILE A 52 -18.86 17.92 -46.96
C ILE A 52 -18.77 18.08 -48.47
N SER A 53 -17.71 17.66 -49.09
CA SER A 53 -17.72 17.17 -50.47
C SER A 53 -16.49 16.26 -50.73
N PRO A 54 -16.70 15.12 -51.40
CA PRO A 54 -15.70 14.08 -51.58
C PRO A 54 -15.01 14.21 -52.92
N ASN A 55 -13.72 13.87 -52.95
CA ASN A 55 -13.00 13.28 -54.09
C ASN A 55 -11.50 13.54 -53.97
N HIS A 56 -10.71 12.50 -53.76
CA HIS A 56 -9.71 12.04 -54.70
C HIS A 56 -8.99 10.79 -54.11
N LEU A 57 -9.12 9.75 -54.90
CA LEU A 57 -8.38 8.48 -54.78
C LEU A 57 -6.90 8.66 -55.19
N SER A 58 -6.14 7.72 -54.68
CA SER A 58 -4.85 7.18 -55.15
C SER A 58 -3.57 7.79 -54.56
N ASN A 59 -2.89 7.02 -53.71
CA ASN A 59 -1.68 6.31 -54.10
C ASN A 59 -1.23 5.35 -52.96
N ARG A 60 -1.16 4.09 -53.35
CA ARG A 60 -0.54 3.02 -52.56
C ARG A 60 0.98 3.17 -52.65
N THR A 61 1.64 3.12 -51.48
CA THR A 61 3.01 2.63 -51.39
C THR A 61 3.13 1.69 -50.17
N SER A 62 3.22 0.42 -50.51
CA SER A 62 3.49 -0.68 -49.61
C SER A 62 4.97 -0.65 -49.22
N LEU A 63 5.27 -0.54 -47.92
CA LEU A 63 6.59 -0.80 -47.36
C LEU A 63 6.53 -2.14 -46.58
N ASN A 64 7.09 -3.17 -47.23
CA ASN A 64 7.35 -4.47 -46.63
C ASN A 64 8.60 -4.38 -45.75
N PHE A 65 8.43 -4.57 -44.45
CA PHE A 65 9.55 -4.90 -43.57
C PHE A 65 9.65 -6.43 -43.39
N ARG A 66 10.73 -7.00 -43.96
CA ARG A 66 11.14 -8.39 -43.70
C ARG A 66 11.98 -8.44 -42.43
N PHE A 67 11.53 -9.23 -41.48
CA PHE A 67 12.37 -9.72 -40.37
C PHE A 67 13.26 -10.83 -40.88
N GLY A 68 14.58 -10.63 -40.81
CA GLY A 68 15.58 -11.70 -41.06
C GLY A 68 16.19 -12.17 -39.77
N PHE A 69 16.00 -13.43 -39.43
CA PHE A 69 16.75 -14.13 -38.39
C PHE A 69 18.06 -14.65 -38.96
N PRO A 70 19.22 -14.55 -38.29
CA PRO A 70 20.43 -15.26 -38.72
C PRO A 70 20.42 -16.69 -38.15
N LYS A 71 20.57 -17.64 -39.07
CA LYS A 71 20.83 -19.07 -38.78
C LYS A 71 22.29 -19.26 -38.37
N SER A 72 22.50 -20.06 -37.35
CA SER A 72 23.79 -20.65 -36.97
C SER A 72 24.30 -21.60 -38.03
N SER A 73 25.57 -21.49 -38.41
CA SER A 73 26.30 -22.56 -39.14
C SER A 73 27.61 -22.87 -38.41
N SER A 74 27.73 -24.15 -38.08
CA SER A 74 28.92 -24.83 -37.60
C SER A 74 29.88 -25.12 -38.73
N SER A 75 31.20 -24.94 -38.54
CA SER A 75 32.24 -25.80 -39.15
C SER A 75 33.59 -25.61 -38.47
N SER A 76 34.05 -26.67 -37.84
CA SER A 76 35.26 -27.49 -37.92
C SER A 76 36.63 -26.83 -38.12
N SER A 77 37.42 -26.99 -37.09
CA SER A 77 38.83 -27.41 -36.95
C SER A 77 39.87 -27.10 -38.06
N SER A 78 40.93 -26.43 -37.66
CA SER A 78 42.30 -26.82 -38.00
C SER A 78 43.33 -26.24 -37.01
N SER A 79 44.18 -27.12 -36.55
CA SER A 79 45.32 -26.91 -35.66
C SER A 79 46.49 -26.25 -36.40
N SER A 80 47.14 -25.28 -35.77
CA SER A 80 48.58 -25.01 -36.00
C SER A 80 49.20 -24.39 -34.76
N SER A 81 50.26 -25.07 -34.32
CA SER A 81 51.19 -24.70 -33.26
C SER A 81 52.10 -23.54 -33.66
N SER A 82 52.35 -22.61 -32.79
CA SER A 82 53.70 -22.05 -32.57
C SER A 82 53.75 -20.98 -31.46
N SER A 83 54.75 -21.21 -30.61
CA SER A 83 55.61 -20.28 -29.86
C SER A 83 55.02 -19.29 -28.86
N SER A 84 55.42 -19.59 -27.64
CA SER A 84 55.45 -18.79 -26.42
C SER A 84 56.08 -17.40 -26.55
N SER A 85 55.35 -16.36 -26.19
CA SER A 85 55.90 -15.13 -25.61
C SER A 85 55.06 -14.75 -24.41
N SER A 86 55.62 -14.87 -23.23
CA SER A 86 55.02 -14.47 -21.95
C SER A 86 55.00 -12.95 -21.88
N THR A 87 53.84 -12.38 -22.19
CA THR A 87 53.49 -11.04 -21.77
C THR A 87 52.62 -11.16 -20.52
N ALA A 88 53.12 -10.72 -19.37
CA ALA A 88 52.37 -10.58 -18.15
C ALA A 88 51.18 -9.62 -18.41
N SER A 89 50.00 -10.17 -18.58
CA SER A 89 48.78 -9.37 -18.58
C SER A 89 48.54 -8.92 -17.16
N LEU A 90 48.69 -7.63 -16.92
CA LEU A 90 48.13 -6.95 -15.75
C LEU A 90 46.61 -7.20 -15.78
N SER A 91 46.13 -8.09 -14.91
CA SER A 91 44.72 -8.28 -14.67
C SER A 91 44.15 -6.99 -14.11
N VAL A 92 43.45 -6.23 -14.91
CA VAL A 92 42.56 -5.15 -14.43
C VAL A 92 41.64 -5.78 -13.41
N PRO A 93 41.58 -5.34 -12.15
CA PRO A 93 40.62 -5.87 -11.20
C PRO A 93 39.22 -5.72 -11.80
N ALA A 94 38.47 -6.79 -11.84
CA ALA A 94 37.07 -6.76 -12.27
C ALA A 94 36.37 -5.67 -11.44
N ALA A 95 35.73 -4.73 -12.12
CA ALA A 95 34.95 -3.70 -11.45
C ALA A 95 33.94 -4.40 -10.50
N ALA A 96 33.88 -3.94 -9.26
CA ALA A 96 32.93 -4.49 -8.29
C ALA A 96 31.51 -4.46 -8.90
N PRO A 97 30.70 -5.51 -8.71
CA PRO A 97 29.38 -5.58 -9.29
C PRO A 97 28.55 -4.36 -8.82
N VAL A 98 27.87 -3.70 -9.77
CA VAL A 98 27.02 -2.54 -9.50
C VAL A 98 25.90 -3.01 -8.56
N SER A 99 25.70 -2.32 -7.43
CA SER A 99 24.63 -2.68 -6.47
C SER A 99 23.26 -2.51 -7.08
N LEU A 100 22.25 -3.23 -6.53
CA LEU A 100 20.87 -3.15 -7.00
C LEU A 100 20.36 -1.70 -6.98
N GLY A 101 20.65 -0.94 -5.92
CA GLY A 101 20.26 0.46 -5.83
C GLY A 101 20.80 1.32 -6.97
N HIS A 102 22.05 1.12 -7.35
CA HIS A 102 22.64 1.87 -8.47
C HIS A 102 22.07 1.45 -9.83
N SER A 103 21.74 0.15 -10.02
CA SER A 103 21.21 -0.35 -11.29
C SER A 103 19.77 0.03 -11.53
N THR A 104 18.95 0.18 -10.47
CA THR A 104 17.51 0.47 -10.57
C THR A 104 17.18 1.95 -10.43
N ARG A 105 18.02 2.73 -9.73
CA ARG A 105 17.79 4.18 -9.48
C ARG A 105 17.51 5.01 -10.75
N PRO A 106 18.14 4.75 -11.92
CA PRO A 106 17.84 5.48 -13.15
C PRO A 106 16.37 5.39 -13.62
N ASP A 107 15.64 4.35 -13.23
CA ASP A 107 14.23 4.16 -13.57
C ASP A 107 13.29 5.11 -12.82
N PHE A 108 13.79 5.80 -11.79
CA PHE A 108 13.04 6.68 -10.91
C PHE A 108 13.45 8.13 -11.08
N GLU A 109 12.84 8.86 -12.04
CA GLU A 109 13.18 10.24 -12.38
C GLU A 109 13.17 11.19 -11.16
N ILE A 110 12.22 11.00 -10.25
CA ILE A 110 12.07 11.83 -9.06
C ILE A 110 13.29 11.79 -8.15
N LEU A 111 14.06 10.70 -8.12
CA LEU A 111 15.25 10.55 -7.28
C LEU A 111 16.47 11.34 -7.79
N HIS A 112 16.38 11.91 -8.99
CA HIS A 112 17.42 12.73 -9.59
C HIS A 112 17.19 14.23 -9.40
N GLN A 113 16.10 14.62 -8.73
CA GLN A 113 15.78 16.02 -8.49
C GLN A 113 16.74 16.64 -7.47
N LYS A 114 16.95 17.92 -7.64
CA LYS A 114 17.52 18.79 -6.60
C LYS A 114 16.36 19.41 -5.82
N VAL A 115 16.49 19.36 -4.51
CA VAL A 115 15.52 19.92 -3.57
C VAL A 115 16.12 21.10 -2.83
N ASN A 116 15.56 21.54 -1.78
CA ASN A 116 15.95 22.67 -0.94
C ASN A 116 17.42 23.15 -1.12
N ASN A 117 17.62 24.41 -1.49
CA ASN A 117 18.94 25.02 -1.70
C ASN A 117 19.83 24.30 -2.75
N GLY A 118 19.26 23.49 -3.63
CA GLY A 118 19.98 22.73 -4.65
C GLY A 118 20.64 21.44 -4.15
N SER A 119 20.29 20.96 -2.96
CA SER A 119 20.74 19.70 -2.39
C SER A 119 20.21 18.51 -3.20
N LYS A 120 20.98 17.42 -3.27
CA LYS A 120 20.55 16.13 -3.82
C LYS A 120 19.45 15.56 -2.93
N LEU A 121 18.36 15.05 -3.52
CA LEU A 121 17.34 14.33 -2.78
C LEU A 121 17.88 12.99 -2.26
N VAL A 122 17.79 12.78 -0.95
CA VAL A 122 17.99 11.50 -0.28
C VAL A 122 16.64 11.07 0.31
N TYR A 123 15.93 10.19 -0.41
CA TYR A 123 14.56 9.80 -0.04
C TYR A 123 14.55 8.55 0.83
N LEU A 124 14.23 8.72 2.12
CA LEU A 124 14.21 7.67 3.15
C LEU A 124 12.85 7.58 3.86
N ASP A 125 11.74 7.85 3.15
CA ASP A 125 10.36 7.72 3.68
C ASP A 125 9.55 6.64 2.95
N ASN A 126 10.21 5.56 2.54
CA ASN A 126 9.62 4.48 1.73
C ASN A 126 8.52 3.69 2.45
N ALA A 127 8.59 3.52 3.76
CA ALA A 127 7.54 2.88 4.54
C ALA A 127 6.23 3.69 4.58
N ALA A 128 6.26 4.97 4.20
CA ALA A 128 5.06 5.78 3.98
C ALA A 128 4.51 5.61 2.55
N THR A 129 5.36 5.78 1.54
CA THR A 129 5.08 5.55 0.13
C THR A 129 6.38 5.35 -0.63
N SER A 130 6.46 4.37 -1.52
CA SER A 130 7.61 4.20 -2.42
C SER A 130 7.53 5.15 -3.62
N GLN A 131 8.63 5.40 -4.32
CA GLN A 131 8.65 6.10 -5.59
C GLN A 131 8.17 5.18 -6.72
N LYS A 132 7.85 5.75 -7.88
CA LYS A 132 7.28 5.05 -9.03
C LYS A 132 8.30 5.04 -10.16
N PRO A 133 8.62 3.86 -10.73
CA PRO A 133 9.47 3.81 -11.93
C PRO A 133 8.71 4.32 -13.14
N SER A 134 9.44 4.82 -14.13
CA SER A 134 8.89 5.36 -15.38
C SER A 134 7.93 4.38 -16.06
N ALA A 135 8.21 3.08 -16.03
CA ALA A 135 7.34 2.04 -16.59
C ALA A 135 5.91 2.05 -16.00
N VAL A 136 5.77 2.34 -14.71
CA VAL A 136 4.45 2.44 -14.05
C VAL A 136 3.72 3.72 -14.45
N ILE A 137 4.44 4.84 -14.51
CA ILE A 137 3.90 6.13 -14.94
C ILE A 137 3.41 6.03 -16.39
N ASP A 138 4.21 5.42 -17.25
CA ASP A 138 3.89 5.22 -18.67
C ASP A 138 2.68 4.30 -18.88
N ALA A 139 2.53 3.24 -18.08
CA ALA A 139 1.38 2.34 -18.13
C ALA A 139 0.06 3.10 -17.85
N VAL A 140 0.03 3.92 -16.78
CA VAL A 140 -1.13 4.75 -16.44
C VAL A 140 -1.40 5.79 -17.52
N ASN A 141 -0.36 6.48 -18.01
CA ASN A 141 -0.48 7.46 -19.09
C ASN A 141 -1.00 6.82 -20.37
N ASN A 142 -0.50 5.62 -20.73
CA ASN A 142 -0.93 4.89 -21.91
C ASN A 142 -2.41 4.48 -21.84
N TYR A 143 -2.89 4.05 -20.67
CA TYR A 143 -4.33 3.80 -20.48
C TYR A 143 -5.16 5.02 -20.86
N TYR A 144 -4.90 6.16 -20.24
CA TYR A 144 -5.67 7.38 -20.49
C TYR A 144 -5.54 7.93 -21.92
N ARG A 145 -4.36 7.79 -22.54
CA ARG A 145 -4.12 8.30 -23.92
C ARG A 145 -4.66 7.40 -25.01
N SER A 146 -4.69 6.07 -24.79
CA SER A 146 -4.83 5.11 -25.90
C SER A 146 -6.09 4.25 -25.83
N TYR A 147 -6.63 3.95 -24.61
CA TYR A 147 -7.76 3.03 -24.46
C TYR A 147 -8.62 3.28 -23.22
N ASN A 148 -8.66 4.52 -22.73
CA ASN A 148 -9.53 4.89 -21.61
C ASN A 148 -10.99 4.56 -21.92
N SER A 149 -11.57 3.68 -21.11
CA SER A 149 -12.97 3.26 -21.17
C SER A 149 -13.38 2.61 -19.85
N ASN A 150 -14.70 2.55 -19.59
CA ASN A 150 -15.20 1.72 -18.50
C ASN A 150 -15.02 0.23 -18.83
N VAL A 151 -14.95 -0.59 -17.78
CA VAL A 151 -14.68 -2.04 -17.86
C VAL A 151 -15.96 -2.87 -17.78
N HIS A 152 -15.89 -4.16 -18.13
CA HIS A 152 -16.84 -5.25 -18.02
C HIS A 152 -18.08 -5.13 -18.92
N ARG A 153 -18.85 -4.03 -18.88
CA ARG A 153 -20.19 -3.94 -19.52
C ARG A 153 -20.18 -3.33 -20.93
N GLY A 154 -19.10 -2.70 -21.32
CA GLY A 154 -19.01 -2.09 -22.64
C GLY A 154 -18.74 -3.14 -23.74
N ILE A 155 -19.48 -3.04 -24.85
CA ILE A 155 -19.36 -3.99 -25.97
C ILE A 155 -18.47 -3.48 -27.11
N HIS A 156 -17.76 -2.37 -26.91
CA HIS A 156 -16.87 -1.77 -27.94
C HIS A 156 -15.39 -2.05 -27.62
N PHE A 157 -14.56 -1.89 -28.62
CA PHE A 157 -13.12 -2.23 -28.58
C PHE A 157 -12.36 -1.66 -27.38
N LEU A 158 -12.57 -0.35 -27.07
CA LEU A 158 -11.86 0.27 -25.95
C LEU A 158 -12.24 -0.34 -24.60
N SER A 159 -13.53 -0.67 -24.41
CA SER A 159 -14.00 -1.30 -23.18
C SER A 159 -13.48 -2.74 -23.04
N ALA A 160 -13.47 -3.50 -24.12
CA ALA A 160 -12.89 -4.85 -24.10
C ALA A 160 -11.41 -4.80 -23.71
N ARG A 161 -10.63 -3.92 -24.34
CA ARG A 161 -9.21 -3.75 -24.01
C ARG A 161 -8.99 -3.28 -22.57
N ALA A 162 -9.74 -2.30 -22.08
CA ALA A 162 -9.63 -1.82 -20.72
C ALA A 162 -9.96 -2.94 -19.71
N THR A 163 -10.97 -3.77 -20.00
CA THR A 163 -11.33 -4.94 -19.20
C THR A 163 -10.21 -5.97 -19.17
N ASP A 164 -9.64 -6.31 -20.32
CA ASP A 164 -8.56 -7.28 -20.42
C ASP A 164 -7.34 -6.84 -19.58
N GLU A 165 -6.95 -5.57 -19.65
CA GLU A 165 -5.82 -5.02 -18.89
C GLU A 165 -6.12 -4.94 -17.38
N TYR A 166 -7.34 -4.56 -17.00
CA TYR A 166 -7.78 -4.54 -15.60
C TYR A 166 -7.75 -5.93 -14.97
N GLU A 167 -8.33 -6.92 -15.65
CA GLU A 167 -8.34 -8.31 -15.17
C GLU A 167 -6.96 -8.96 -15.25
N MET A 168 -6.11 -8.54 -16.20
CA MET A 168 -4.72 -8.96 -16.22
C MET A 168 -3.96 -8.46 -14.99
N ALA A 169 -4.19 -7.20 -14.54
CA ALA A 169 -3.62 -6.69 -13.31
C ALA A 169 -4.04 -7.54 -12.09
N ARG A 170 -5.30 -7.97 -12.02
CA ARG A 170 -5.81 -8.86 -10.97
C ARG A 170 -5.08 -10.22 -10.97
N LYS A 171 -4.89 -10.82 -12.16
CA LYS A 171 -4.14 -12.07 -12.32
C LYS A 171 -2.68 -11.91 -11.89
N LYS A 172 -2.04 -10.76 -12.19
CA LYS A 172 -0.68 -10.46 -11.75
C LYS A 172 -0.59 -10.37 -10.24
N VAL A 173 -1.55 -9.70 -9.57
CA VAL A 173 -1.61 -9.66 -8.10
C VAL A 173 -1.72 -11.08 -7.54
N ALA A 174 -2.64 -11.89 -8.06
CA ALA A 174 -2.83 -13.28 -7.62
C ALA A 174 -1.54 -14.10 -7.75
N SER A 175 -0.88 -14.04 -8.91
CA SER A 175 0.40 -14.72 -9.13
C SER A 175 1.52 -14.22 -8.21
N PHE A 176 1.57 -12.91 -7.97
CA PHE A 176 2.62 -12.27 -7.18
C PHE A 176 2.64 -12.70 -5.72
N ILE A 177 1.47 -12.99 -5.15
CA ILE A 177 1.33 -13.47 -3.77
C ILE A 177 1.01 -14.97 -3.71
N ASN A 178 1.09 -15.69 -4.82
CA ASN A 178 0.75 -17.12 -4.96
C ASN A 178 -0.67 -17.45 -4.46
N ALA A 179 -1.68 -16.63 -4.81
CA ALA A 179 -3.08 -16.96 -4.62
C ALA A 179 -3.51 -18.09 -5.58
N SER A 180 -4.48 -18.91 -5.19
CA SER A 180 -4.94 -20.06 -5.99
C SER A 180 -5.67 -19.60 -7.26
N GLU A 181 -6.47 -18.54 -7.14
CA GLU A 181 -7.26 -18.00 -8.24
C GLU A 181 -7.31 -16.47 -8.19
N SER A 182 -7.49 -15.83 -9.35
CA SER A 182 -7.64 -14.37 -9.40
C SER A 182 -8.93 -13.87 -8.75
N SER A 183 -9.95 -14.70 -8.62
CA SER A 183 -11.21 -14.42 -7.90
C SER A 183 -11.02 -14.20 -6.39
N GLU A 184 -9.89 -14.62 -5.83
CA GLU A 184 -9.49 -14.37 -4.44
C GLU A 184 -8.95 -12.95 -4.21
N ILE A 185 -8.77 -12.15 -5.28
CA ILE A 185 -8.28 -10.79 -5.21
C ILE A 185 -9.43 -9.80 -5.42
N VAL A 186 -9.65 -8.96 -4.44
CA VAL A 186 -10.61 -7.85 -4.49
C VAL A 186 -9.83 -6.53 -4.52
N PHE A 187 -10.03 -5.72 -5.55
CA PHE A 187 -9.44 -4.38 -5.59
C PHE A 187 -10.18 -3.43 -4.64
N THR A 188 -9.41 -2.64 -3.92
CA THR A 188 -9.88 -1.62 -2.98
C THR A 188 -9.08 -0.34 -3.20
N ARG A 189 -9.46 0.77 -2.57
CA ARG A 189 -8.68 2.02 -2.67
C ARG A 189 -7.31 1.93 -1.99
N ASN A 190 -7.18 1.09 -0.98
CA ASN A 190 -5.96 0.83 -0.21
C ASN A 190 -6.22 -0.28 0.82
N ALA A 191 -5.18 -0.71 1.55
CA ALA A 191 -5.30 -1.70 2.61
C ALA A 191 -6.27 -1.28 3.74
N THR A 192 -6.40 0.01 4.05
CA THR A 192 -7.37 0.50 5.04
C THR A 192 -8.80 0.15 4.64
N GLU A 193 -9.17 0.38 3.38
CA GLU A 193 -10.49 -0.02 2.88
C GLU A 193 -10.65 -1.54 2.86
N ALA A 194 -9.61 -2.29 2.49
CA ALA A 194 -9.62 -3.75 2.51
C ALA A 194 -9.89 -4.31 3.93
N ILE A 195 -9.24 -3.76 4.96
CA ILE A 195 -9.51 -4.16 6.37
C ILE A 195 -10.94 -3.79 6.78
N ASN A 196 -11.43 -2.60 6.41
CA ASN A 196 -12.81 -2.20 6.67
C ASN A 196 -13.81 -3.11 5.94
N LEU A 197 -13.52 -3.55 4.71
CA LEU A 197 -14.34 -4.51 3.99
C LEU A 197 -14.50 -5.80 4.81
N VAL A 198 -13.40 -6.37 5.29
CA VAL A 198 -13.46 -7.58 6.14
C VAL A 198 -14.22 -7.29 7.44
N ALA A 199 -13.99 -6.14 8.09
CA ALA A 199 -14.68 -5.79 9.32
C ALA A 199 -16.19 -5.65 9.13
N TYR A 200 -16.65 -4.92 8.12
CA TYR A 200 -18.07 -4.62 7.90
C TYR A 200 -18.84 -5.73 7.17
N SER A 201 -18.17 -6.56 6.39
CA SER A 201 -18.78 -7.68 5.69
C SER A 201 -18.68 -8.96 6.52
N TRP A 202 -17.45 -9.51 6.68
CA TRP A 202 -17.24 -10.73 7.46
C TRP A 202 -17.52 -10.51 8.95
N GLY A 203 -16.97 -9.45 9.52
CA GLY A 203 -17.00 -9.22 10.98
C GLY A 203 -18.42 -9.06 11.53
N ILE A 204 -19.24 -8.20 10.91
CA ILE A 204 -20.64 -8.01 11.35
C ILE A 204 -21.45 -9.30 11.27
N SER A 205 -21.18 -10.14 10.26
CA SER A 205 -21.94 -11.37 10.02
C SER A 205 -21.53 -12.53 10.92
N ASN A 206 -20.29 -12.52 11.46
CA ASN A 206 -19.73 -13.66 12.15
C ASN A 206 -19.43 -13.42 13.65
N LEU A 207 -19.29 -12.16 14.07
CA LEU A 207 -18.95 -11.84 15.47
C LEU A 207 -20.20 -11.60 16.32
N LYS A 208 -20.14 -12.14 17.55
CA LYS A 208 -21.19 -12.07 18.56
C LYS A 208 -20.63 -11.44 19.85
N PRO A 209 -21.50 -10.99 20.78
CA PRO A 209 -21.06 -10.50 22.08
C PRO A 209 -20.14 -11.50 22.79
N LYS A 210 -19.00 -11.02 23.30
CA LYS A 210 -17.93 -11.78 23.99
C LYS A 210 -17.07 -12.66 23.09
N ASP A 211 -17.27 -12.70 21.76
CA ASP A 211 -16.25 -13.22 20.86
C ASP A 211 -14.99 -12.35 20.93
N GLU A 212 -13.84 -12.94 20.73
CA GLU A 212 -12.57 -12.27 20.93
C GLU A 212 -11.85 -12.02 19.58
N ILE A 213 -11.29 -10.81 19.44
CA ILE A 213 -10.37 -10.44 18.37
C ILE A 213 -9.01 -10.18 19.01
N VAL A 214 -7.98 -10.87 18.55
CA VAL A 214 -6.61 -10.73 19.07
C VAL A 214 -5.79 -9.90 18.11
N LEU A 215 -5.14 -8.85 18.63
CA LEU A 215 -4.27 -7.93 17.91
C LEU A 215 -2.97 -7.71 18.66
N THR A 216 -1.96 -7.11 18.03
CA THR A 216 -0.80 -6.59 18.76
C THR A 216 -0.94 -5.09 19.03
N ILE A 217 -0.23 -4.58 20.04
CA ILE A 217 -0.16 -3.12 20.30
C ILE A 217 0.64 -2.38 19.23
N ALA A 218 1.38 -3.11 18.40
CA ALA A 218 2.23 -2.58 17.34
C ALA A 218 1.51 -2.45 15.98
N GLU A 219 0.21 -2.73 15.93
CA GLU A 219 -0.56 -2.63 14.70
C GLU A 219 -0.70 -1.18 14.21
N HIS A 220 -0.72 -1.03 12.89
CA HIS A 220 -1.10 0.23 12.25
C HIS A 220 -2.55 0.61 12.62
N HIS A 221 -2.87 1.91 12.71
CA HIS A 221 -4.22 2.38 13.05
C HIS A 221 -5.31 1.74 12.18
N SER A 222 -5.02 1.46 10.90
CA SER A 222 -5.95 0.78 9.98
C SER A 222 -6.32 -0.64 10.43
N ALA A 223 -5.44 -1.31 11.17
CA ALA A 223 -5.65 -2.64 11.70
C ALA A 223 -6.16 -2.65 13.15
N ILE A 224 -6.42 -1.47 13.74
CA ILE A 224 -7.00 -1.33 15.09
C ILE A 224 -8.40 -0.72 15.02
N VAL A 225 -8.51 0.48 14.41
CA VAL A 225 -9.73 1.30 14.48
C VAL A 225 -10.97 0.62 13.92
N PRO A 226 -10.95 -0.10 12.78
CA PRO A 226 -12.13 -0.80 12.30
C PRO A 226 -12.68 -1.82 13.29
N TRP A 227 -11.80 -2.49 14.03
CA TRP A 227 -12.19 -3.49 15.04
C TRP A 227 -12.72 -2.86 16.31
N GLN A 228 -12.25 -1.68 16.70
CA GLN A 228 -12.85 -0.89 17.79
C GLN A 228 -14.29 -0.52 17.44
N LEU A 229 -14.52 0.04 16.25
CA LEU A 229 -15.87 0.38 15.76
C LEU A 229 -16.76 -0.84 15.65
N LEU A 230 -16.23 -2.00 15.25
CA LEU A 230 -16.96 -3.24 15.17
C LEU A 230 -17.28 -3.81 16.56
N SER A 231 -16.34 -3.74 17.50
CA SER A 231 -16.54 -4.15 18.90
C SER A 231 -17.70 -3.41 19.56
N GLU A 232 -17.82 -2.09 19.34
CA GLU A 232 -18.96 -1.30 19.83
C GLU A 232 -20.31 -1.78 19.30
N ARG A 233 -20.35 -2.28 18.06
CA ARG A 233 -21.59 -2.74 17.42
C ARG A 233 -21.96 -4.17 17.76
N THR A 234 -20.98 -5.05 17.89
CA THR A 234 -21.19 -6.50 18.05
C THR A 234 -21.07 -6.96 19.49
N GLY A 235 -20.42 -6.19 20.37
CA GLY A 235 -20.05 -6.61 21.70
C GLY A 235 -18.87 -7.59 21.74
N ALA A 236 -18.14 -7.74 20.63
CA ALA A 236 -16.86 -8.49 20.61
C ALA A 236 -15.82 -7.79 21.45
N VAL A 237 -14.84 -8.52 21.94
CA VAL A 237 -13.78 -8.04 22.85
C VAL A 237 -12.44 -8.01 22.13
N LEU A 238 -11.76 -6.87 22.19
CA LEU A 238 -10.40 -6.74 21.67
C LEU A 238 -9.38 -7.14 22.74
N LYS A 239 -8.44 -8.01 22.38
CA LYS A 239 -7.30 -8.41 23.20
C LYS A 239 -6.01 -7.98 22.53
N PHE A 240 -5.11 -7.36 23.28
CA PHE A 240 -3.87 -6.85 22.76
C PHE A 240 -2.67 -7.60 23.32
N VAL A 241 -1.81 -8.03 22.41
CA VAL A 241 -0.51 -8.63 22.71
C VAL A 241 0.51 -7.50 22.90
N SER A 242 1.27 -7.53 24.00
CA SER A 242 2.34 -6.59 24.29
C SER A 242 3.63 -6.92 23.55
N LEU A 243 4.71 -6.21 23.86
CA LEU A 243 6.06 -6.50 23.36
C LEU A 243 6.87 -7.30 24.36
N THR A 244 7.87 -8.03 23.83
CA THR A 244 8.99 -8.56 24.61
C THR A 244 9.97 -7.46 25.01
N GLU A 245 10.99 -7.80 25.79
CA GLU A 245 12.10 -6.87 26.12
C GLU A 245 12.89 -6.42 24.90
N ASP A 246 12.92 -7.22 23.83
CA ASP A 246 13.55 -6.89 22.55
C ASP A 246 12.67 -6.01 21.65
N GLU A 247 11.57 -5.48 22.17
CA GLU A 247 10.61 -4.63 21.44
C GLU A 247 9.98 -5.34 20.20
N VAL A 248 9.75 -6.64 20.28
CA VAL A 248 9.04 -7.44 19.28
C VAL A 248 7.68 -7.86 19.87
N PRO A 249 6.57 -7.92 19.09
CA PRO A 249 5.32 -8.48 19.60
C PRO A 249 5.52 -9.87 20.18
N ASP A 250 5.03 -10.09 21.40
CA ASP A 250 5.22 -11.34 22.14
C ASP A 250 4.34 -12.46 21.56
N VAL A 251 4.90 -13.22 20.61
CA VAL A 251 4.17 -14.33 19.95
C VAL A 251 3.80 -15.45 20.92
N LYS A 252 4.51 -15.60 22.03
CA LYS A 252 4.15 -16.58 23.06
C LYS A 252 2.90 -16.12 23.83
N MET A 253 2.85 -14.86 24.24
CA MET A 253 1.65 -14.25 24.80
C MET A 253 0.48 -14.32 23.81
N LEU A 254 0.73 -14.11 22.50
CA LEU A 254 -0.31 -14.26 21.47
C LEU A 254 -0.91 -15.67 21.52
N GLN A 255 -0.08 -16.70 21.51
CA GLN A 255 -0.51 -18.10 21.56
C GLN A 255 -1.31 -18.39 22.83
N GLU A 256 -0.88 -17.89 24.00
CA GLU A 256 -1.54 -18.06 25.30
C GLU A 256 -2.90 -17.34 25.36
N LEU A 257 -3.09 -16.24 24.64
CA LEU A 257 -4.36 -15.49 24.58
C LEU A 257 -5.41 -16.18 23.71
N LEU A 258 -5.02 -17.08 22.80
CA LEU A 258 -5.95 -17.76 21.91
C LEU A 258 -6.85 -18.72 22.67
N SER A 259 -8.13 -18.71 22.33
CA SER A 259 -9.14 -19.58 22.96
C SER A 259 -10.27 -19.90 21.95
N LYS A 260 -11.19 -20.79 22.33
CA LYS A 260 -12.38 -21.07 21.53
C LYS A 260 -13.31 -19.84 21.31
N LYS A 261 -13.13 -18.79 22.11
CA LYS A 261 -13.83 -17.51 21.92
C LYS A 261 -13.15 -16.63 20.87
N THR A 262 -11.89 -16.85 20.59
CA THR A 262 -11.18 -16.14 19.55
C THR A 262 -11.79 -16.48 18.20
N LYS A 263 -12.19 -15.45 17.44
CA LYS A 263 -12.78 -15.60 16.10
C LYS A 263 -11.89 -15.01 15.03
N LEU A 264 -11.05 -14.05 15.41
CA LEU A 264 -10.15 -13.39 14.47
C LEU A 264 -8.83 -13.04 15.16
N VAL A 265 -7.74 -13.25 14.44
CA VAL A 265 -6.41 -12.73 14.74
C VAL A 265 -6.09 -11.70 13.67
N VAL A 266 -5.68 -10.49 14.07
CA VAL A 266 -5.30 -9.40 13.17
C VAL A 266 -3.89 -8.96 13.50
N VAL A 267 -2.95 -9.20 12.59
CA VAL A 267 -1.54 -8.91 12.80
C VAL A 267 -0.88 -8.35 11.55
N HIS A 268 0.12 -7.48 11.73
CA HIS A 268 1.01 -7.12 10.64
C HIS A 268 1.97 -8.28 10.32
N HIS A 269 2.42 -8.40 9.08
CA HIS A 269 3.52 -9.30 8.73
C HIS A 269 4.87 -8.67 9.10
N VAL A 270 5.05 -7.40 8.73
CA VAL A 270 6.24 -6.59 9.03
C VAL A 270 5.81 -5.26 9.65
N SER A 271 6.39 -4.91 10.79
CA SER A 271 6.07 -3.66 11.47
C SER A 271 6.63 -2.45 10.73
N ASN A 272 5.78 -1.47 10.48
CA ASN A 272 6.15 -0.19 9.87
C ASN A 272 6.90 0.76 10.82
N MET A 273 7.04 0.38 12.10
CA MET A 273 7.72 1.17 13.15
C MET A 273 8.88 0.41 13.78
N LEU A 274 8.68 -0.84 14.20
CA LEU A 274 9.70 -1.65 14.88
C LEU A 274 10.60 -2.41 13.90
N ALA A 275 10.23 -2.49 12.63
CA ALA A 275 10.91 -3.32 11.62
C ALA A 275 10.90 -4.85 11.90
N SER A 276 10.24 -5.30 12.96
CA SER A 276 10.11 -6.71 13.31
C SER A 276 9.27 -7.46 12.27
N VAL A 277 9.62 -8.72 12.02
CA VAL A 277 8.89 -9.65 11.16
C VAL A 277 8.21 -10.70 12.03
N LEU A 278 6.91 -10.92 11.83
CA LEU A 278 6.15 -11.90 12.60
C LEU A 278 6.11 -13.27 11.89
N PRO A 279 6.14 -14.40 12.63
CA PRO A 279 6.04 -15.75 12.07
C PRO A 279 4.60 -16.08 11.70
N ILE A 280 4.12 -15.49 10.58
CA ILE A 280 2.70 -15.54 10.16
C ILE A 280 2.19 -16.97 10.00
N LYS A 281 3.02 -17.87 9.47
CA LYS A 281 2.64 -19.28 9.28
C LYS A 281 2.25 -19.97 10.60
N ASP A 282 3.06 -19.75 11.63
CA ASP A 282 2.80 -20.33 12.95
C ASP A 282 1.57 -19.69 13.61
N ILE A 283 1.45 -18.36 13.51
CA ILE A 283 0.29 -17.62 14.03
C ILE A 283 -1.00 -18.07 13.32
N ALA A 284 -0.97 -18.29 12.01
CA ALA A 284 -2.11 -18.79 11.25
C ALA A 284 -2.51 -20.19 11.71
N GLN A 285 -1.54 -21.09 11.93
CA GLN A 285 -1.80 -22.42 12.46
C GLN A 285 -2.45 -22.36 13.85
N TRP A 286 -1.90 -21.57 14.78
CA TRP A 286 -2.47 -21.42 16.13
C TRP A 286 -3.86 -20.83 16.12
N ALA A 287 -4.14 -19.87 15.24
CA ALA A 287 -5.47 -19.30 15.05
C ALA A 287 -6.47 -20.39 14.58
N HIS A 288 -6.08 -21.18 13.58
CA HIS A 288 -6.91 -22.26 13.06
C HIS A 288 -7.13 -23.39 14.08
N ASP A 289 -6.17 -23.72 14.92
CA ASP A 289 -6.29 -24.75 15.96
C ASP A 289 -7.41 -24.43 16.99
N VAL A 290 -7.72 -23.15 17.18
CA VAL A 290 -8.85 -22.72 18.04
C VAL A 290 -10.13 -22.39 17.24
N GLY A 291 -10.10 -22.52 15.90
CA GLY A 291 -11.22 -22.21 14.99
C GLY A 291 -11.36 -20.72 14.68
N ALA A 292 -10.33 -19.92 14.90
CA ALA A 292 -10.28 -18.50 14.51
C ALA A 292 -9.80 -18.33 13.07
N ARG A 293 -10.10 -17.16 12.48
CA ARG A 293 -9.55 -16.71 11.19
C ARG A 293 -8.37 -15.77 11.45
N ILE A 294 -7.53 -15.57 10.41
CA ILE A 294 -6.42 -14.64 10.46
C ILE A 294 -6.49 -13.63 9.32
N LEU A 295 -6.34 -12.34 9.66
CA LEU A 295 -6.13 -11.24 8.72
C LEU A 295 -4.73 -10.68 8.91
N VAL A 296 -3.98 -10.59 7.82
CA VAL A 296 -2.60 -10.10 7.82
C VAL A 296 -2.49 -8.76 7.10
N ASP A 297 -2.01 -7.73 7.79
CA ASP A 297 -1.56 -6.50 7.15
C ASP A 297 -0.15 -6.72 6.57
N ALA A 298 -0.09 -6.87 5.25
CA ALA A 298 1.13 -7.14 4.50
C ALA A 298 1.67 -5.89 3.77
N CYS A 299 1.27 -4.69 4.20
CA CYS A 299 1.70 -3.43 3.56
C CYS A 299 3.21 -3.18 3.60
N GLN A 300 3.93 -3.82 4.53
CA GLN A 300 5.39 -3.73 4.67
C GLN A 300 6.10 -5.06 4.37
N SER A 301 5.39 -6.08 3.89
CA SER A 301 6.00 -7.34 3.45
C SER A 301 5.89 -7.55 1.95
N VAL A 302 4.69 -7.38 1.37
CA VAL A 302 4.47 -7.55 -0.08
C VAL A 302 5.42 -6.70 -0.94
N PRO A 303 5.77 -5.44 -0.58
CA PRO A 303 6.75 -4.66 -1.33
C PRO A 303 8.19 -5.18 -1.23
N HIS A 304 8.55 -5.88 -0.15
CA HIS A 304 9.94 -6.04 0.29
C HIS A 304 10.44 -7.49 0.33
N MET A 305 9.55 -8.48 0.24
CA MET A 305 9.91 -9.90 0.34
C MET A 305 8.92 -10.78 -0.43
N VAL A 306 9.30 -12.03 -0.66
CA VAL A 306 8.37 -13.03 -1.22
C VAL A 306 7.25 -13.31 -0.22
N VAL A 307 6.00 -13.16 -0.67
CA VAL A 307 4.81 -13.48 0.13
C VAL A 307 4.02 -14.56 -0.61
N ASP A 308 3.81 -15.69 0.06
CA ASP A 308 3.10 -16.86 -0.46
C ASP A 308 1.91 -17.15 0.47
N VAL A 309 0.71 -16.70 0.07
CA VAL A 309 -0.50 -16.80 0.90
C VAL A 309 -0.93 -18.25 1.16
N GLN A 310 -0.64 -19.16 0.23
CA GLN A 310 -0.94 -20.59 0.40
C GLN A 310 -0.01 -21.22 1.45
N ASN A 311 1.30 -20.94 1.37
CA ASN A 311 2.28 -21.44 2.34
C ASN A 311 2.09 -20.82 3.72
N LEU A 312 1.73 -19.53 3.79
CA LEU A 312 1.42 -18.84 5.05
C LEU A 312 0.10 -19.31 5.67
N GLY A 313 -0.82 -19.85 4.88
CA GLY A 313 -2.10 -20.37 5.34
C GLY A 313 -3.10 -19.30 5.78
N VAL A 314 -2.88 -18.04 5.43
CA VAL A 314 -3.70 -16.91 5.86
C VAL A 314 -5.12 -16.95 5.26
N ASP A 315 -6.12 -16.43 5.99
CA ASP A 315 -7.50 -16.36 5.51
C ASP A 315 -7.76 -15.06 4.74
N PHE A 316 -7.16 -13.95 5.21
CA PHE A 316 -7.20 -12.64 4.58
C PHE A 316 -5.82 -12.00 4.60
N LEU A 317 -5.45 -11.29 3.54
CA LEU A 317 -4.25 -10.50 3.46
C LEU A 317 -4.53 -9.19 2.74
N VAL A 318 -3.94 -8.09 3.21
CA VAL A 318 -4.15 -6.77 2.61
C VAL A 318 -2.83 -6.10 2.27
N ALA A 319 -2.81 -5.37 1.14
CA ALA A 319 -1.69 -4.54 0.76
C ALA A 319 -2.13 -3.28 -0.01
N SER A 320 -1.26 -2.28 -0.05
CA SER A 320 -1.47 -1.02 -0.76
C SER A 320 -0.46 -0.84 -1.87
N SER A 321 -0.93 -0.56 -3.06
CA SER A 321 -0.13 -0.36 -4.27
C SER A 321 0.97 0.70 -4.12
N HIS A 322 0.64 1.83 -3.47
CA HIS A 322 1.56 2.97 -3.36
C HIS A 322 2.85 2.70 -2.57
N LYS A 323 2.95 1.56 -1.88
CA LYS A 323 4.17 1.11 -1.17
C LYS A 323 5.01 0.12 -1.99
N MET A 324 4.46 -0.42 -3.08
CA MET A 324 5.11 -1.40 -3.95
C MET A 324 5.31 -0.87 -5.38
N CYS A 325 5.86 0.33 -5.49
CA CYS A 325 6.12 1.05 -6.75
C CYS A 325 4.87 1.42 -7.57
N GLY A 326 3.67 1.04 -7.14
CA GLY A 326 2.43 1.28 -7.86
C GLY A 326 1.76 2.62 -7.51
N PRO A 327 0.66 2.98 -8.19
CA PRO A 327 -0.08 4.21 -7.94
C PRO A 327 -0.72 4.27 -6.57
N THR A 328 -1.08 5.49 -6.12
CA THR A 328 -2.05 5.71 -5.04
C THR A 328 -3.46 5.38 -5.53
N GLY A 329 -4.43 5.25 -4.62
CA GLY A 329 -5.84 5.06 -5.00
C GLY A 329 -6.23 3.62 -5.32
N VAL A 330 -5.30 2.67 -5.26
CA VAL A 330 -5.54 1.24 -5.39
C VAL A 330 -4.77 0.44 -4.36
N GLY A 331 -5.37 -0.62 -3.88
CA GLY A 331 -4.83 -1.68 -3.05
C GLY A 331 -5.64 -2.94 -3.28
N PHE A 332 -5.40 -3.97 -2.50
CA PHE A 332 -6.14 -5.20 -2.64
C PHE A 332 -6.36 -5.93 -1.31
N LEU A 333 -7.44 -6.70 -1.28
CA LEU A 333 -7.71 -7.76 -0.33
C LEU A 333 -7.50 -9.09 -1.05
N TYR A 334 -6.68 -9.95 -0.49
CA TYR A 334 -6.75 -11.39 -0.72
C TYR A 334 -7.69 -12.01 0.32
N GLY A 335 -8.58 -12.88 -0.11
CA GLY A 335 -9.42 -13.68 0.77
C GLY A 335 -9.63 -15.06 0.17
N LYS A 336 -9.60 -16.12 1.00
CA LYS A 336 -9.92 -17.47 0.54
C LYS A 336 -11.29 -17.51 -0.14
N SER A 337 -11.41 -18.21 -1.26
CA SER A 337 -12.63 -18.25 -2.09
C SER A 337 -13.89 -18.56 -1.29
N GLU A 338 -13.83 -19.56 -0.38
CA GLU A 338 -14.98 -19.94 0.45
C GLU A 338 -15.39 -18.85 1.46
N LEU A 339 -14.43 -18.06 1.94
CA LEU A 339 -14.72 -16.94 2.84
C LEU A 339 -15.37 -15.79 2.08
N LEU A 340 -14.80 -15.38 0.96
CA LEU A 340 -15.35 -14.33 0.12
C LEU A 340 -16.78 -14.70 -0.36
N ALA A 341 -16.99 -15.95 -0.76
CA ALA A 341 -18.31 -16.42 -1.19
C ALA A 341 -19.37 -16.29 -0.07
N SER A 342 -18.99 -16.49 1.20
CA SER A 342 -19.87 -16.41 2.37
C SER A 342 -20.14 -14.98 2.86
N MET A 343 -19.36 -14.00 2.39
CA MET A 343 -19.43 -12.61 2.87
C MET A 343 -20.53 -11.83 2.15
N PRO A 344 -21.36 -11.04 2.87
CA PRO A 344 -22.28 -10.11 2.25
C PRO A 344 -21.53 -8.95 1.57
N PRO A 345 -22.18 -8.19 0.66
CA PRO A 345 -21.60 -7.00 0.06
C PRO A 345 -21.10 -5.98 1.10
N PHE A 346 -20.07 -5.21 0.71
CA PHE A 346 -19.53 -4.13 1.53
C PHE A 346 -20.17 -2.79 1.16
N LEU A 347 -20.10 -2.44 -0.13
CA LEU A 347 -20.72 -1.24 -0.69
C LEU A 347 -21.83 -1.66 -1.66
N GLY A 348 -22.91 -0.88 -1.75
CA GLY A 348 -24.00 -1.09 -2.71
C GLY A 348 -23.89 -0.13 -3.89
N GLY A 349 -24.15 -0.64 -5.11
CA GLY A 349 -24.09 0.18 -6.31
C GLY A 349 -24.20 -0.64 -7.59
N GLY A 350 -23.76 -0.07 -8.71
CA GLY A 350 -23.57 -0.80 -9.97
C GLY A 350 -22.38 -1.74 -9.89
N GLU A 351 -22.22 -2.61 -10.86
CA GLU A 351 -21.21 -3.68 -11.02
C GLU A 351 -21.37 -4.86 -10.05
N MET A 352 -21.62 -4.60 -8.77
CA MET A 352 -21.66 -5.60 -7.70
C MET A 352 -22.98 -6.37 -7.59
N ILE A 353 -23.98 -6.09 -8.43
CA ILE A 353 -25.31 -6.69 -8.46
C ILE A 353 -25.47 -7.68 -9.63
N SER A 354 -26.29 -8.70 -9.44
CA SER A 354 -26.83 -9.53 -10.53
C SER A 354 -28.15 -8.97 -11.02
N GLU A 355 -29.12 -8.74 -10.14
CA GLU A 355 -30.43 -8.19 -10.45
C GLU A 355 -30.86 -7.17 -9.38
N VAL A 356 -31.61 -6.16 -9.78
CA VAL A 356 -32.17 -5.14 -8.88
C VAL A 356 -33.67 -5.07 -9.10
N PHE A 357 -34.44 -5.33 -8.04
CA PHE A 357 -35.87 -5.17 -7.97
C PHE A 357 -36.22 -3.93 -7.15
N LEU A 358 -37.49 -3.58 -7.07
CA LEU A 358 -37.91 -2.41 -6.28
C LEU A 358 -37.79 -2.63 -4.76
N ASP A 359 -37.90 -3.88 -4.32
CA ASP A 359 -37.93 -4.28 -2.92
C ASP A 359 -36.68 -5.03 -2.45
N HIS A 360 -35.87 -5.58 -3.37
CA HIS A 360 -34.62 -6.30 -3.04
C HIS A 360 -33.64 -6.30 -4.20
N SER A 361 -32.43 -6.83 -3.95
CA SER A 361 -31.40 -7.03 -4.97
C SER A 361 -30.67 -8.35 -4.75
N THR A 362 -30.18 -8.93 -5.83
CA THR A 362 -29.27 -10.06 -5.80
C THR A 362 -27.86 -9.58 -6.20
N TYR A 363 -26.83 -10.26 -5.75
CA TYR A 363 -25.46 -9.78 -5.82
C TYR A 363 -24.60 -10.68 -6.71
N ALA A 364 -23.62 -10.08 -7.36
CA ALA A 364 -22.62 -10.80 -8.14
C ALA A 364 -21.77 -11.73 -7.26
N ASP A 365 -21.04 -12.64 -7.89
CA ASP A 365 -20.03 -13.43 -7.22
C ASP A 365 -18.77 -12.59 -6.92
N PRO A 366 -17.93 -13.00 -5.92
CA PRO A 366 -16.61 -12.40 -5.75
C PRO A 366 -15.76 -12.53 -7.03
N PRO A 367 -14.89 -11.57 -7.34
CA PRO A 367 -14.60 -10.37 -6.56
C PRO A 367 -15.59 -9.21 -6.79
N SER A 368 -16.40 -9.26 -7.86
CA SER A 368 -17.30 -8.18 -8.29
C SER A 368 -18.28 -7.75 -7.19
N ARG A 369 -18.72 -8.68 -6.34
CA ARG A 369 -19.58 -8.39 -5.16
C ARG A 369 -19.05 -7.28 -4.27
N PHE A 370 -17.74 -7.09 -4.23
CA PHE A 370 -17.06 -6.14 -3.35
C PHE A 370 -16.54 -4.89 -4.08
N GLU A 371 -16.68 -4.83 -5.40
CA GLU A 371 -16.17 -3.76 -6.26
C GLU A 371 -17.33 -2.93 -6.84
N ALA A 372 -18.00 -2.16 -5.98
CA ALA A 372 -19.15 -1.34 -6.38
C ALA A 372 -18.74 -0.08 -7.13
N GLY A 373 -19.41 0.16 -8.28
CA GLY A 373 -19.17 1.35 -9.12
C GLY A 373 -17.97 1.20 -10.06
N THR A 374 -17.72 2.21 -10.90
CA THR A 374 -16.55 2.22 -11.78
C THR A 374 -15.27 2.19 -10.94
N PRO A 375 -14.39 1.17 -11.11
CA PRO A 375 -13.20 1.03 -10.29
C PRO A 375 -12.08 1.99 -10.71
N ALA A 376 -10.98 2.01 -9.94
CA ALA A 376 -9.75 2.73 -10.24
C ALA A 376 -8.96 1.99 -11.36
N ILE A 377 -9.44 2.07 -12.61
CA ILE A 377 -8.97 1.25 -13.74
C ILE A 377 -7.50 1.55 -14.06
N GLY A 378 -7.16 2.82 -14.23
CA GLY A 378 -5.79 3.24 -14.56
C GLY A 378 -4.80 2.87 -13.46
N GLU A 379 -5.21 3.01 -12.21
CA GLU A 379 -4.41 2.69 -11.04
C GLU A 379 -4.20 1.17 -10.89
N ALA A 380 -5.21 0.36 -11.19
CA ALA A 380 -5.08 -1.11 -11.20
C ALA A 380 -4.12 -1.57 -12.29
N ILE A 381 -4.19 -1.00 -13.50
CA ILE A 381 -3.25 -1.24 -14.59
C ILE A 381 -1.83 -0.83 -14.17
N GLY A 382 -1.70 0.34 -13.51
CA GLY A 382 -0.42 0.79 -12.97
C GLY A 382 0.14 -0.15 -11.87
N LEU A 383 -0.71 -0.72 -11.02
CA LEU A 383 -0.32 -1.77 -10.08
C LEU A 383 0.18 -3.02 -10.81
N GLY A 384 -0.51 -3.44 -11.87
CA GLY A 384 -0.05 -4.55 -12.73
C GLY A 384 1.34 -4.30 -13.32
N ALA A 385 1.62 -3.08 -13.78
CA ALA A 385 2.95 -2.69 -14.28
C ALA A 385 4.01 -2.66 -13.17
N ALA A 386 3.64 -2.26 -11.95
CA ALA A 386 4.55 -2.29 -10.80
C ALA A 386 4.93 -3.73 -10.42
N ILE A 387 3.98 -4.66 -10.48
CA ILE A 387 4.23 -6.09 -10.24
C ILE A 387 5.17 -6.68 -11.30
N ASP A 388 4.98 -6.34 -12.59
CA ASP A 388 5.90 -6.76 -13.65
C ASP A 388 7.32 -6.27 -13.37
N TYR A 389 7.48 -4.99 -13.03
CA TYR A 389 8.76 -4.38 -12.73
C TYR A 389 9.46 -5.05 -11.52
N LEU A 390 8.74 -5.26 -10.42
CA LEU A 390 9.28 -5.93 -9.23
C LEU A 390 9.64 -7.40 -9.50
N SER A 391 8.81 -8.10 -10.29
CA SER A 391 9.02 -9.49 -10.66
C SER A 391 10.23 -9.67 -11.59
N GLU A 392 10.48 -8.72 -12.50
CA GLU A 392 11.66 -8.73 -13.39
C GLU A 392 12.96 -8.56 -12.59
N ILE A 393 12.98 -7.71 -11.56
CA ILE A 393 14.12 -7.59 -10.64
C ILE A 393 14.28 -8.87 -9.83
N GLY A 394 13.17 -9.45 -9.35
CA GLY A 394 13.08 -10.61 -8.49
C GLY A 394 12.98 -10.24 -7.01
N MET A 395 11.87 -10.66 -6.37
CA MET A 395 11.57 -10.28 -4.98
C MET A 395 12.59 -10.82 -3.97
N GLN A 396 13.17 -12.01 -4.20
CA GLN A 396 14.24 -12.51 -3.32
C GLN A 396 15.49 -11.63 -3.40
N LYS A 397 15.87 -11.18 -4.61
CA LYS A 397 17.02 -10.30 -4.80
C LYS A 397 16.78 -8.90 -4.16
N ILE A 398 15.55 -8.40 -4.22
CA ILE A 398 15.16 -7.18 -3.52
C ILE A 398 15.33 -7.38 -2.01
N HIS A 399 14.75 -8.45 -1.47
CA HIS A 399 14.83 -8.78 -0.04
C HIS A 399 16.27 -8.89 0.45
N ASP A 400 17.11 -9.68 -0.22
CA ASP A 400 18.51 -9.88 0.18
C ASP A 400 19.29 -8.56 0.20
N TYR A 401 19.07 -7.71 -0.81
CA TYR A 401 19.69 -6.39 -0.87
C TYR A 401 19.19 -5.46 0.24
N GLU A 402 17.91 -5.48 0.53
CA GLU A 402 17.33 -4.64 1.60
C GLU A 402 17.75 -5.09 2.99
N VAL A 403 17.94 -6.40 3.23
CA VAL A 403 18.53 -6.91 4.48
C VAL A 403 19.95 -6.38 4.66
N GLU A 404 20.79 -6.42 3.62
CA GLU A 404 22.14 -5.85 3.66
C GLU A 404 22.09 -4.35 3.96
N LEU A 405 21.22 -3.61 3.26
CA LEU A 405 21.11 -2.16 3.38
C LEU A 405 20.49 -1.73 4.73
N GLY A 406 19.52 -2.48 5.23
CA GLY A 406 18.89 -2.26 6.54
C GLY A 406 19.85 -2.49 7.69
N ASN A 407 20.68 -3.53 7.61
CA ASN A 407 21.76 -3.79 8.56
C ASN A 407 22.79 -2.67 8.53
N TYR A 408 23.15 -2.20 7.34
CA TYR A 408 24.07 -1.07 7.19
C TYR A 408 23.50 0.21 7.81
N LEU A 409 22.22 0.50 7.60
CA LEU A 409 21.56 1.64 8.24
C LEU A 409 21.58 1.51 9.77
N TYR A 410 21.21 0.35 10.31
CA TYR A 410 21.17 0.13 11.76
C TYR A 410 22.54 0.31 12.39
N GLU A 411 23.56 -0.34 11.83
CA GLU A 411 24.93 -0.30 12.36
C GLU A 411 25.52 1.12 12.34
N ASN A 412 25.27 1.90 11.28
CA ASN A 412 25.74 3.28 11.23
C ASN A 412 24.96 4.21 12.16
N LEU A 413 23.62 4.06 12.21
CA LEU A 413 22.77 4.92 13.03
C LEU A 413 23.05 4.73 14.53
N ARG A 414 23.31 3.50 15.01
CA ARG A 414 23.62 3.21 16.41
C ARG A 414 24.94 3.81 16.89
N THR A 415 25.84 4.22 15.97
CA THR A 415 27.10 4.87 16.34
C THR A 415 26.93 6.36 16.64
N VAL A 416 25.80 6.95 16.28
CA VAL A 416 25.53 8.37 16.50
C VAL A 416 25.19 8.62 17.97
N PRO A 417 25.92 9.48 18.69
CA PRO A 417 25.70 9.73 20.11
C PRO A 417 24.27 10.23 20.39
N GLY A 418 23.67 9.74 21.47
CA GLY A 418 22.33 10.13 21.91
C GLY A 418 21.19 9.51 21.08
N VAL A 419 21.45 8.69 20.07
CA VAL A 419 20.45 7.99 19.28
C VAL A 419 19.99 6.73 20.01
N ARG A 420 18.64 6.57 20.14
CA ARG A 420 17.97 5.34 20.51
C ARG A 420 17.18 4.82 19.31
N ILE A 421 17.47 3.61 18.85
CA ILE A 421 16.71 2.91 17.81
C ILE A 421 15.67 2.01 18.48
N TYR A 422 14.46 1.94 17.91
CA TYR A 422 13.36 1.09 18.36
C TYR A 422 13.27 -0.19 17.54
N GLY A 423 12.82 -1.27 18.20
CA GLY A 423 12.71 -2.60 17.61
C GLY A 423 14.01 -3.40 17.67
N PRO A 424 13.98 -4.67 17.24
CA PRO A 424 15.06 -5.62 17.46
C PRO A 424 16.34 -5.21 16.74
N ALA A 425 17.50 -5.50 17.34
CA ALA A 425 18.78 -5.41 16.66
C ALA A 425 18.88 -6.50 15.57
N PRO A 426 19.56 -6.22 14.42
CA PRO A 426 19.82 -7.25 13.42
C PRO A 426 20.57 -8.45 14.04
N SER A 427 20.11 -9.66 13.76
CA SER A 427 20.78 -10.88 14.21
C SER A 427 20.57 -12.02 13.19
N LEU A 428 21.27 -13.13 13.38
CA LEU A 428 21.09 -14.32 12.55
C LEU A 428 19.74 -15.04 12.80
N THR A 429 19.05 -14.68 13.87
CA THR A 429 17.80 -15.34 14.30
C THR A 429 16.59 -14.41 14.31
N VAL A 430 16.81 -13.11 14.08
CA VAL A 430 15.73 -12.11 14.05
C VAL A 430 15.77 -11.35 12.73
N ASP A 431 14.78 -11.59 11.90
CA ASP A 431 14.60 -10.86 10.65
C ASP A 431 14.15 -9.43 10.94
N ARG A 432 14.76 -8.48 10.24
CA ARG A 432 14.49 -7.06 10.37
C ARG A 432 14.30 -6.41 9.00
N ALA A 433 13.24 -5.61 8.87
CA ALA A 433 13.03 -4.79 7.67
C ALA A 433 14.03 -3.62 7.57
N ALA A 434 14.21 -3.11 6.37
CA ALA A 434 15.14 -2.03 6.04
C ALA A 434 14.61 -0.65 6.48
N LEU A 435 14.29 -0.50 7.76
CA LEU A 435 13.88 0.77 8.37
C LEU A 435 14.41 0.89 9.81
N CYS A 436 14.61 2.13 10.27
CA CYS A 436 14.91 2.45 11.66
C CYS A 436 14.01 3.59 12.13
N SER A 437 13.19 3.30 13.15
CA SER A 437 12.56 4.35 13.94
C SER A 437 13.47 4.69 15.11
N PHE A 438 13.67 5.97 15.38
CA PHE A 438 14.65 6.41 16.37
C PHE A 438 14.28 7.74 17.02
N ASN A 439 14.87 8.01 18.18
CA ASN A 439 14.90 9.33 18.80
C ASN A 439 16.33 9.73 19.10
N VAL A 440 16.56 11.03 19.22
CA VAL A 440 17.83 11.62 19.67
C VAL A 440 17.57 12.32 20.99
N GLU A 441 18.41 12.07 21.99
CA GLU A 441 18.28 12.68 23.32
C GLU A 441 18.26 14.23 23.21
N GLY A 442 17.29 14.84 23.85
CA GLY A 442 17.10 16.29 23.89
C GLY A 442 16.59 16.94 22.60
N LEU A 443 16.33 16.19 21.52
CA LEU A 443 15.83 16.74 20.25
C LEU A 443 14.46 16.16 19.88
N HIS A 444 13.56 17.04 19.46
CA HIS A 444 12.24 16.60 18.99
C HIS A 444 12.34 16.03 17.57
N PRO A 445 11.72 14.85 17.27
CA PRO A 445 11.80 14.20 15.96
C PRO A 445 11.38 15.08 14.77
N THR A 446 10.44 16.00 14.98
CA THR A 446 10.00 16.94 13.93
C THR A 446 11.09 17.96 13.59
N ASP A 447 11.83 18.45 14.58
CA ASP A 447 12.93 19.41 14.35
C ASP A 447 14.06 18.73 13.58
N ILE A 448 14.37 17.48 13.95
CA ILE A 448 15.35 16.65 13.21
C ILE A 448 14.90 16.48 11.74
N ALA A 449 13.68 16.03 11.49
CA ALA A 449 13.18 15.78 10.14
C ALA A 449 13.13 17.07 9.30
N THR A 450 12.72 18.19 9.91
CA THR A 450 12.66 19.50 9.24
C THR A 450 14.04 20.00 8.86
N PHE A 451 15.01 19.91 9.77
CA PHE A 451 16.37 20.38 9.52
C PHE A 451 17.08 19.53 8.46
N LEU A 452 16.92 18.20 8.54
CA LEU A 452 17.45 17.25 7.55
C LEU A 452 16.94 17.56 6.14
N ASP A 453 15.64 17.81 5.99
CA ASP A 453 15.04 18.16 4.71
C ASP A 453 15.55 19.53 4.20
N GLN A 454 15.46 20.56 5.03
CA GLN A 454 15.76 21.93 4.62
C GLN A 454 17.24 22.19 4.34
N GLN A 455 18.14 21.58 5.11
CA GLN A 455 19.59 21.84 5.01
C GLN A 455 20.33 20.80 4.17
N HIS A 456 19.85 19.54 4.17
CA HIS A 456 20.60 18.44 3.57
C HIS A 456 19.84 17.71 2.45
N GLY A 457 18.54 18.02 2.22
CA GLY A 457 17.70 17.33 1.24
C GLY A 457 17.38 15.88 1.61
N VAL A 458 17.46 15.53 2.90
CA VAL A 458 17.20 14.19 3.41
C VAL A 458 15.76 14.10 3.91
N ALA A 459 14.93 13.35 3.20
CA ALA A 459 13.52 13.17 3.50
C ALA A 459 13.31 11.94 4.40
N ILE A 460 12.99 12.15 5.67
CA ILE A 460 12.55 11.14 6.64
C ILE A 460 11.17 11.51 7.20
N ARG A 461 10.56 10.62 7.94
CA ARG A 461 9.27 10.88 8.62
C ARG A 461 9.45 11.15 10.10
N SER A 462 8.59 12.02 10.67
CA SER A 462 8.44 12.17 12.12
C SER A 462 6.97 11.97 12.55
N GLY A 463 6.75 11.61 13.81
CA GLY A 463 5.44 11.47 14.43
C GLY A 463 5.16 10.07 14.98
N HIS A 464 3.89 9.65 14.98
CA HIS A 464 3.46 8.36 15.54
C HIS A 464 3.50 7.20 14.53
N HIS A 465 3.80 7.44 13.26
CA HIS A 465 3.82 6.45 12.18
C HIS A 465 2.52 5.61 12.09
N CYS A 466 1.38 6.21 12.47
CA CYS A 466 0.09 5.53 12.63
C CYS A 466 0.11 4.35 13.61
N ALA A 467 0.98 4.36 14.62
CA ALA A 467 1.11 3.37 15.67
C ALA A 467 1.10 4.02 17.06
N GLN A 468 0.09 4.84 17.34
CA GLN A 468 -0.01 5.63 18.56
C GLN A 468 -0.09 4.78 19.85
N PRO A 469 -0.82 3.63 19.91
CA PRO A 469 -0.79 2.76 21.06
C PRO A 469 0.62 2.24 21.38
N LEU A 470 1.40 1.88 20.37
CA LEU A 470 2.79 1.47 20.50
C LEU A 470 3.66 2.60 21.10
N HIS A 471 3.53 3.84 20.60
CA HIS A 471 4.28 4.98 21.15
C HIS A 471 3.98 5.23 22.63
N ARG A 472 2.71 5.09 23.04
CA ARG A 472 2.31 5.17 24.46
C ARG A 472 2.93 4.07 25.30
N PHE A 473 2.98 2.84 24.78
CA PHE A 473 3.60 1.71 25.45
C PHE A 473 5.12 1.92 25.65
N LEU A 474 5.79 2.45 24.64
CA LEU A 474 7.22 2.79 24.67
C LEU A 474 7.52 4.05 25.51
N GLY A 475 6.50 4.74 26.01
CA GLY A 475 6.67 5.97 26.81
C GLY A 475 7.19 7.17 26.01
N ILE A 476 6.93 7.22 24.69
CA ILE A 476 7.37 8.29 23.80
C ILE A 476 6.21 9.00 23.10
N ASN A 477 6.37 10.29 22.85
CA ASN A 477 5.33 11.10 22.19
C ASN A 477 5.43 11.03 20.66
N ALA A 478 6.62 10.84 20.12
CA ALA A 478 6.89 10.74 18.69
C ALA A 478 8.25 10.07 18.46
N SER A 479 8.50 9.63 17.22
CA SER A 479 9.80 9.18 16.76
C SER A 479 10.09 9.68 15.33
N ALA A 480 11.36 9.76 14.95
CA ALA A 480 11.80 9.86 13.57
C ALA A 480 11.89 8.47 12.96
N ARG A 481 11.73 8.36 11.64
CA ARG A 481 11.87 7.08 10.93
C ARG A 481 12.54 7.28 9.58
N ALA A 482 13.68 6.61 9.38
CA ALA A 482 14.31 6.42 8.09
C ALA A 482 13.93 5.03 7.56
N SER A 483 13.44 4.94 6.33
CA SER A 483 13.03 3.69 5.68
C SER A 483 13.54 3.62 4.25
N LEU A 484 14.18 2.52 3.94
CA LEU A 484 14.86 2.26 2.67
C LEU A 484 13.97 1.44 1.72
N TYR A 485 14.39 1.40 0.46
CA TYR A 485 13.86 0.50 -0.56
C TYR A 485 14.99 0.13 -1.53
N PHE A 486 14.77 -0.84 -2.41
CA PHE A 486 15.82 -1.42 -3.27
C PHE A 486 16.55 -0.40 -4.18
N TYR A 487 16.01 0.78 -4.45
CA TYR A 487 16.67 1.84 -5.21
C TYR A 487 17.53 2.79 -4.35
N ASN A 488 17.55 2.62 -3.03
CA ASN A 488 18.48 3.31 -2.15
C ASN A 488 19.85 2.64 -2.18
N THR A 489 20.88 3.39 -1.77
CA THR A 489 22.26 2.95 -1.76
C THR A 489 22.89 3.15 -0.39
N LYS A 490 24.03 2.50 -0.13
CA LYS A 490 24.84 2.78 1.09
C LYS A 490 25.22 4.25 1.18
N GLN A 491 25.46 4.91 0.02
CA GLN A 491 25.73 6.34 0.00
C GLN A 491 24.57 7.19 0.52
N ASP A 492 23.31 6.80 0.26
CA ASP A 492 22.13 7.49 0.81
C ASP A 492 22.10 7.35 2.35
N VAL A 493 22.55 6.21 2.90
CA VAL A 493 22.70 6.00 4.35
C VAL A 493 23.83 6.86 4.92
N ASP A 494 24.98 6.90 4.26
CA ASP A 494 26.13 7.72 4.69
C ASP A 494 25.79 9.21 4.69
N ASP A 495 25.09 9.68 3.63
CA ASP A 495 24.63 11.06 3.51
C ASP A 495 23.63 11.40 4.63
N PHE A 496 22.69 10.48 4.94
CA PHE A 496 21.75 10.65 6.05
C PHE A 496 22.45 10.70 7.42
N VAL A 497 23.34 9.75 7.71
CA VAL A 497 24.00 9.69 9.03
C VAL A 497 24.87 10.93 9.24
N ARG A 498 25.60 11.38 8.21
CA ARG A 498 26.37 12.63 8.26
C ARG A 498 25.48 13.83 8.53
N ALA A 499 24.38 13.95 7.78
CA ALA A 499 23.40 15.02 7.95
C ALA A 499 22.78 15.02 9.36
N LEU A 500 22.53 13.83 9.93
CA LEU A 500 22.02 13.69 11.31
C LEU A 500 23.04 14.18 12.35
N VAL A 501 24.32 13.83 12.19
CA VAL A 501 25.40 14.32 13.06
C VAL A 501 25.50 15.83 12.99
N ASP A 502 25.48 16.42 11.79
CA ASP A 502 25.46 17.87 11.59
C ASP A 502 24.24 18.53 12.24
N THR A 503 23.06 17.90 12.12
CA THR A 503 21.82 18.36 12.77
C THR A 503 21.96 18.38 14.29
N ILE A 504 22.49 17.33 14.90
CA ILE A 504 22.71 17.23 16.35
C ILE A 504 23.70 18.31 16.80
N ALA A 505 24.81 18.49 16.08
CA ALA A 505 25.82 19.50 16.39
C ALA A 505 25.23 20.92 16.32
N PHE A 506 24.40 21.20 15.30
CA PHE A 506 23.72 22.49 15.18
C PHE A 506 22.85 22.79 16.41
N PHE A 507 21.93 21.90 16.78
CA PHE A 507 21.06 22.14 17.94
C PHE A 507 21.82 22.17 19.26
N SER A 508 22.90 21.38 19.41
CA SER A 508 23.74 21.39 20.62
C SER A 508 24.50 22.71 20.81
N SER A 509 24.70 23.49 19.74
CA SER A 509 25.38 24.80 19.82
C SER A 509 24.50 25.90 20.49
N PHE A 510 23.21 25.65 20.71
CA PHE A 510 22.28 26.58 21.38
C PHE A 510 21.97 26.19 22.83
N ASN A 511 22.41 25.00 23.26
CA ASN A 511 22.29 24.53 24.65
C ASN A 511 23.60 24.74 25.39
#